data_ec88fea8c022b071f04b9bef47d9193d
#
_entry.id   ec88fea8c022b071f04b9bef47d9193d
#
_cell.length_a   1.000
_cell.length_b   1.000
_cell.length_c   1.000
_cell.angle_alpha   90.00
_cell.angle_beta   90.00
_cell.angle_gamma   90.00
#
_symmetry.space_group_name_H-M   'P 1'
#
loop_
_entity.id
_entity.type
_entity.pdbx_description
1 polymer ?
#
loop_
_entity_poly.entity_id
_entity_poly.type
_entity_poly.pdbx_seq_one_letter_code
_entity_poly.pdbx_strand_id
1 'polypeptide(L)'
;QLSKDWIRFTPGVVKALYHFVNAFTKPEEAVIIMQPVYYPFSHAIEHTGRKLVSADLIETKDHHFEIDFKSFEAKIIEHQVKLFILCSPHNPVGRVWKETELRRLLDICQKHQVVIIADEIHQDFVYQPHQQIALLSLNHPYIQEGVIAVTSASKTFNIAGLTHSMVMI
;
A
#
# COMPACT_ATOMS: atom_id res chain seq x y z
N GLN A 1 -16.78 5.19 10.57
CA GLN A 1 -16.00 5.60 11.74
C GLN A 1 -15.17 4.40 12.19
N LEU A 2 -13.84 4.56 12.35
CA LEU A 2 -12.96 3.47 12.80
C LEU A 2 -13.30 3.11 14.25
N SER A 3 -13.40 1.81 14.56
CA SER A 3 -13.49 1.32 15.93
C SER A 3 -12.09 1.13 16.51
N LYS A 4 -11.92 1.41 17.81
CA LYS A 4 -10.69 1.09 18.55
C LYS A 4 -10.36 -0.42 18.49
N ASP A 5 -11.38 -1.26 18.32
CA ASP A 5 -11.23 -2.71 18.27
C ASP A 5 -10.61 -3.20 16.95
N TRP A 6 -10.49 -2.32 15.96
CA TRP A 6 -9.81 -2.60 14.68
C TRP A 6 -8.31 -2.32 14.73
N ILE A 7 -7.84 -1.68 15.81
CA ILE A 7 -6.43 -1.31 15.93
C ILE A 7 -5.65 -2.45 16.56
N ARG A 8 -4.55 -2.84 15.91
CA ARG A 8 -3.58 -3.81 16.40
C ARG A 8 -2.18 -3.21 16.35
N PHE A 9 -1.33 -3.63 17.27
CA PHE A 9 0.07 -3.19 17.33
C PHE A 9 0.98 -4.25 16.76
N THR A 10 2.00 -3.81 16.03
CA THR A 10 3.04 -4.68 15.47
C THR A 10 4.43 -4.08 15.70
N PRO A 11 5.48 -4.90 15.74
CA PRO A 11 6.85 -4.43 15.96
C PRO A 11 7.47 -3.86 14.68
N GLY A 12 6.86 -2.82 14.12
CA GLY A 12 7.30 -2.12 12.91
C GLY A 12 6.54 -2.52 11.65
N VAL A 13 6.36 -1.54 10.75
CA VAL A 13 5.58 -1.69 9.51
C VAL A 13 6.14 -2.77 8.60
N VAL A 14 7.46 -2.84 8.41
CA VAL A 14 8.08 -3.85 7.53
C VAL A 14 7.73 -5.27 8.00
N LYS A 15 7.78 -5.56 9.31
CA LYS A 15 7.37 -6.86 9.85
C LYS A 15 5.88 -7.12 9.62
N ALA A 16 5.03 -6.10 9.75
CA ALA A 16 3.62 -6.22 9.43
C ALA A 16 3.40 -6.63 7.96
N LEU A 17 4.16 -6.06 7.02
CA LEU A 17 4.07 -6.45 5.60
C LEU A 17 4.38 -7.94 5.39
N TYR A 18 5.43 -8.48 6.02
CA TYR A 18 5.73 -9.93 5.98
C TYR A 18 4.56 -10.77 6.51
N HIS A 19 3.94 -10.33 7.61
CA HIS A 19 2.80 -11.04 8.17
C HIS A 19 1.59 -11.01 7.23
N PHE A 20 1.29 -9.86 6.61
CA PHE A 20 0.18 -9.75 5.67
C PHE A 20 0.41 -10.55 4.39
N VAL A 21 1.61 -10.50 3.83
CA VAL A 21 1.95 -11.34 2.67
C VAL A 21 1.70 -12.81 2.99
N ASN A 22 2.14 -13.28 4.17
CA ASN A 22 1.90 -14.66 4.58
C ASN A 22 0.43 -14.98 4.88
N ALA A 23 -0.32 -14.05 5.44
CA ALA A 23 -1.71 -14.26 5.84
C ALA A 23 -2.68 -14.29 4.66
N PHE A 24 -2.45 -13.43 3.66
CA PHE A 24 -3.36 -13.23 2.53
C PHE A 24 -2.96 -13.92 1.24
N THR A 25 -1.76 -14.54 1.22
CA THR A 25 -1.27 -15.26 0.03
C THR A 25 -0.62 -16.57 0.41
N LYS A 26 -0.61 -17.52 -0.54
CA LYS A 26 0.15 -18.75 -0.47
C LYS A 26 1.49 -18.60 -1.21
N PRO A 27 2.48 -19.47 -0.98
CA PRO A 27 3.66 -19.54 -1.83
C PRO A 27 3.29 -19.58 -3.31
N GLU A 28 4.08 -18.95 -4.17
CA GLU A 28 3.89 -18.80 -5.62
C GLU A 28 2.71 -17.89 -6.04
N GLU A 29 1.82 -17.47 -5.14
CA GLU A 29 0.81 -16.47 -5.49
C GLU A 29 1.43 -15.09 -5.68
N ALA A 30 0.81 -14.28 -6.52
CA ALA A 30 1.35 -13.00 -6.92
C ALA A 30 0.91 -11.84 -6.00
N VAL A 31 1.88 -10.98 -5.68
CA VAL A 31 1.69 -9.72 -4.97
C VAL A 31 2.19 -8.58 -5.85
N ILE A 32 1.36 -7.53 -6.02
CA ILE A 32 1.69 -6.39 -6.87
C ILE A 32 2.14 -5.18 -6.04
N ILE A 33 3.13 -4.46 -6.57
CA ILE A 33 3.59 -3.16 -6.08
C ILE A 33 3.74 -2.20 -7.25
N MET A 34 3.82 -0.89 -6.98
CA MET A 34 4.08 0.14 -7.99
C MET A 34 5.51 0.67 -7.82
N GLN A 35 6.42 0.30 -8.73
CA GLN A 35 7.82 0.74 -8.66
C GLN A 35 8.06 2.06 -9.42
N PRO A 36 9.10 2.87 -9.01
CA PRO A 36 10.00 2.61 -7.89
C PRO A 36 9.31 2.81 -6.55
N VAL A 37 9.54 1.90 -5.60
CA VAL A 37 8.97 1.94 -4.25
C VAL A 37 10.01 1.49 -3.22
N TYR A 38 9.75 1.73 -1.95
CA TYR A 38 10.60 1.32 -0.84
C TYR A 38 10.95 -0.18 -0.92
N TYR A 39 12.26 -0.48 -1.03
CA TYR A 39 12.76 -1.82 -1.34
C TYR A 39 12.29 -2.94 -0.41
N PRO A 40 11.98 -2.72 0.90
CA PRO A 40 11.46 -3.79 1.74
C PRO A 40 10.11 -4.35 1.30
N PHE A 41 9.38 -3.66 0.42
CA PHE A 41 8.15 -4.23 -0.16
C PHE A 41 8.47 -5.44 -1.04
N SER A 42 9.46 -5.33 -1.92
CA SER A 42 9.91 -6.46 -2.74
C SER A 42 10.48 -7.59 -1.87
N HIS A 43 11.28 -7.25 -0.85
CA HIS A 43 11.82 -8.24 0.08
C HIS A 43 10.72 -8.99 0.84
N ALA A 44 9.66 -8.31 1.28
CA ALA A 44 8.54 -8.97 1.96
C ALA A 44 7.83 -10.00 1.06
N ILE A 45 7.80 -9.75 -0.24
CA ILE A 45 7.21 -10.63 -1.25
C ILE A 45 8.14 -11.80 -1.56
N GLU A 46 9.37 -11.50 -1.97
CA GLU A 46 10.33 -12.49 -2.47
C GLU A 46 10.83 -13.44 -1.37
N HIS A 47 11.19 -12.90 -0.19
CA HIS A 47 11.69 -13.71 0.92
C HIS A 47 10.63 -14.62 1.53
N THR A 48 9.36 -14.38 1.22
CA THR A 48 8.26 -15.26 1.65
C THR A 48 7.83 -16.26 0.56
N GLY A 49 8.57 -16.32 -0.57
CA GLY A 49 8.29 -17.25 -1.68
C GLY A 49 7.07 -16.86 -2.51
N ARG A 50 6.69 -15.58 -2.53
CA ARG A 50 5.61 -15.05 -3.37
C ARG A 50 6.17 -14.46 -4.64
N LYS A 51 5.34 -14.43 -5.68
CA LYS A 51 5.71 -13.84 -6.97
C LYS A 51 5.57 -12.32 -6.91
N LEU A 52 6.68 -11.61 -7.08
CA LEU A 52 6.66 -10.15 -7.23
C LEU A 52 6.13 -9.77 -8.62
N VAL A 53 5.10 -8.93 -8.64
CA VAL A 53 4.60 -8.27 -9.85
C VAL A 53 4.79 -6.76 -9.71
N SER A 54 5.46 -6.14 -10.68
CA SER A 54 5.68 -4.70 -10.68
C SER A 54 4.77 -4.02 -11.69
N ALA A 55 3.92 -3.09 -11.22
CA ALA A 55 3.24 -2.12 -12.07
C ALA A 55 3.98 -0.79 -11.97
N ASP A 56 4.96 -0.60 -12.86
CA ASP A 56 5.85 0.56 -12.80
C ASP A 56 5.09 1.86 -13.02
N LEU A 57 5.42 2.86 -12.21
CA LEU A 57 4.93 4.21 -12.38
C LEU A 57 5.55 4.83 -13.65
N ILE A 58 4.80 5.68 -14.31
CA ILE A 58 5.27 6.43 -15.48
C ILE A 58 5.89 7.72 -15.00
N GLU A 59 7.17 7.92 -15.29
CA GLU A 59 7.82 9.23 -15.11
C GLU A 59 7.47 10.15 -16.27
N THR A 60 6.88 11.30 -15.95
CA THR A 60 6.56 12.33 -16.93
C THR A 60 7.78 13.18 -17.27
N LYS A 61 7.67 14.01 -18.31
CA LYS A 61 8.77 14.93 -18.72
C LYS A 61 9.16 15.94 -17.63
N ASP A 62 8.23 16.23 -16.72
CA ASP A 62 8.44 17.16 -15.61
C ASP A 62 8.87 16.43 -14.33
N HIS A 63 9.37 15.19 -14.47
CA HIS A 63 9.80 14.32 -13.36
C HIS A 63 8.72 14.04 -12.30
N HIS A 64 7.44 14.10 -12.69
CA HIS A 64 6.36 13.58 -11.89
C HIS A 64 6.09 12.11 -12.22
N PHE A 65 5.58 11.38 -11.24
CA PHE A 65 5.25 9.98 -11.42
C PHE A 65 3.72 9.78 -11.44
N GLU A 66 3.22 9.01 -12.38
CA GLU A 66 1.80 8.74 -12.59
C GLU A 66 1.54 7.23 -12.59
N ILE A 67 0.31 6.85 -12.21
CA ILE A 67 -0.14 5.45 -12.23
C ILE A 67 -0.62 5.10 -13.65
N ASP A 68 -0.01 4.07 -14.25
CA ASP A 68 -0.59 3.42 -15.43
C ASP A 68 -1.66 2.41 -14.98
N PHE A 69 -2.88 2.90 -14.82
CA PHE A 69 -4.00 2.07 -14.38
C PHE A 69 -4.32 0.93 -15.35
N LYS A 70 -4.06 1.13 -16.65
CA LYS A 70 -4.30 0.09 -17.66
C LYS A 70 -3.30 -1.04 -17.49
N SER A 71 -2.02 -0.72 -17.34
CA SER A 71 -0.97 -1.70 -17.08
C SER A 71 -1.17 -2.37 -15.72
N PHE A 72 -1.54 -1.60 -14.67
CA PHE A 72 -1.83 -2.12 -13.34
C PHE A 72 -2.92 -3.19 -13.37
N GLU A 73 -4.07 -2.90 -14.00
CA GLU A 73 -5.17 -3.85 -14.11
C GLU A 73 -4.81 -5.07 -14.98
N ALA A 74 -4.13 -4.85 -16.10
CA ALA A 74 -3.67 -5.94 -16.98
C ALA A 74 -2.77 -6.93 -16.23
N LYS A 75 -1.81 -6.43 -15.43
CA LYS A 75 -0.93 -7.27 -14.61
C LYS A 75 -1.66 -8.02 -13.51
N ILE A 76 -2.68 -7.43 -12.89
CA ILE A 76 -3.55 -8.12 -11.93
C ILE A 76 -4.20 -9.35 -12.59
N ILE A 77 -4.75 -9.18 -13.78
CA ILE A 77 -5.42 -10.27 -14.53
C ILE A 77 -4.40 -11.33 -14.96
N GLU A 78 -3.31 -10.92 -15.61
CA GLU A 78 -2.28 -11.80 -16.16
C GLU A 78 -1.67 -12.71 -15.09
N HIS A 79 -1.38 -12.14 -13.91
CA HIS A 79 -0.69 -12.86 -12.85
C HIS A 79 -1.63 -13.35 -11.73
N GLN A 80 -2.95 -13.16 -11.87
CA GLN A 80 -3.94 -13.55 -10.86
C GLN A 80 -3.59 -13.02 -9.45
N VAL A 81 -3.18 -11.76 -9.38
CA VAL A 81 -2.69 -11.10 -8.16
C VAL A 81 -3.71 -11.22 -7.03
N LYS A 82 -3.22 -11.48 -5.81
CA LYS A 82 -4.05 -11.62 -4.60
C LYS A 82 -3.92 -10.45 -3.63
N LEU A 83 -2.78 -9.77 -3.66
CA LEU A 83 -2.44 -8.73 -2.71
C LEU A 83 -1.76 -7.56 -3.42
N PHE A 84 -2.15 -6.34 -3.07
CA PHE A 84 -1.49 -5.10 -3.48
C PHE A 84 -0.92 -4.38 -2.25
N ILE A 85 0.37 -4.04 -2.28
CA ILE A 85 0.98 -3.20 -1.25
C ILE A 85 1.09 -1.78 -1.80
N LEU A 86 0.24 -0.88 -1.30
CA LEU A 86 0.18 0.53 -1.66
C LEU A 86 1.04 1.35 -0.72
N CYS A 87 1.94 2.18 -1.24
CA CYS A 87 2.67 3.20 -0.51
C CYS A 87 1.97 4.56 -0.65
N SER A 88 1.51 5.18 0.45
CA SER A 88 0.73 6.42 0.41
C SER A 88 0.96 7.29 1.66
N PRO A 89 1.73 8.38 1.59
CA PRO A 89 2.50 8.92 0.45
C PRO A 89 3.57 7.98 -0.09
N HIS A 90 3.87 8.08 -1.37
CA HIS A 90 4.71 7.10 -2.08
C HIS A 90 6.20 7.43 -1.98
N ASN A 91 6.95 6.59 -1.32
CA ASN A 91 8.41 6.66 -1.18
C ASN A 91 9.08 5.72 -2.21
N PRO A 92 10.07 6.16 -3.02
CA PRO A 92 10.84 7.39 -2.88
C PRO A 92 10.36 8.57 -3.75
N VAL A 93 9.36 8.40 -4.59
CA VAL A 93 9.00 9.40 -5.62
C VAL A 93 8.26 10.64 -5.08
N GLY A 94 7.90 10.63 -3.80
CA GLY A 94 7.29 11.78 -3.13
C GLY A 94 5.84 12.09 -3.56
N ARG A 95 5.12 11.12 -4.18
CA ARG A 95 3.74 11.34 -4.60
C ARG A 95 2.77 11.25 -3.42
N VAL A 96 1.91 12.24 -3.31
CA VAL A 96 0.67 12.18 -2.54
C VAL A 96 -0.46 11.89 -3.53
N TRP A 97 -1.10 10.73 -3.37
CA TRP A 97 -2.14 10.28 -4.30
C TRP A 97 -3.41 11.09 -4.14
N LYS A 98 -4.03 11.48 -5.27
CA LYS A 98 -5.32 12.16 -5.29
C LYS A 98 -6.44 11.18 -4.95
N GLU A 99 -7.54 11.69 -4.42
CA GLU A 99 -8.72 10.87 -4.13
C GLU A 99 -9.20 10.09 -5.36
N THR A 100 -9.18 10.72 -6.53
CA THR A 100 -9.56 10.07 -7.79
C THR A 100 -8.65 8.89 -8.17
N GLU A 101 -7.34 9.00 -7.88
CA GLU A 101 -6.38 7.92 -8.11
C GLU A 101 -6.64 6.76 -7.12
N LEU A 102 -6.80 7.07 -5.84
CA LEU A 102 -7.08 6.07 -4.80
C LEU A 102 -8.40 5.34 -5.04
N ARG A 103 -9.47 6.05 -5.41
CA ARG A 103 -10.76 5.44 -5.77
C ARG A 103 -10.63 4.50 -6.95
N ARG A 104 -9.90 4.88 -7.97
CA ARG A 104 -9.68 4.01 -9.14
C ARG A 104 -8.88 2.76 -8.80
N LEU A 105 -7.88 2.84 -7.90
CA LEU A 105 -7.19 1.65 -7.38
C LEU A 105 -8.15 0.75 -6.60
N LEU A 106 -9.02 1.33 -5.75
CA LEU A 106 -10.04 0.60 -5.01
C LEU A 106 -11.02 -0.13 -5.95
N ASP A 107 -11.52 0.56 -6.99
CA ASP A 107 -12.43 -0.02 -7.99
C ASP A 107 -11.80 -1.25 -8.69
N ILE A 108 -10.53 -1.11 -9.13
CA ILE A 108 -9.80 -2.20 -9.78
C ILE A 108 -9.60 -3.37 -8.82
N CYS A 109 -9.12 -3.08 -7.61
CA CYS A 109 -8.87 -4.13 -6.62
C CYS A 109 -10.16 -4.83 -6.19
N GLN A 110 -11.26 -4.11 -6.01
CA GLN A 110 -12.57 -4.69 -5.73
C GLN A 110 -13.03 -5.62 -6.85
N LYS A 111 -12.96 -5.16 -8.09
CA LYS A 111 -13.36 -5.93 -9.28
C LYS A 111 -12.64 -7.28 -9.38
N HIS A 112 -11.38 -7.33 -8.98
CA HIS A 112 -10.53 -8.52 -9.07
C HIS A 112 -10.28 -9.20 -7.71
N GLN A 113 -10.94 -8.74 -6.64
CA GLN A 113 -10.82 -9.29 -5.27
C GLN A 113 -9.37 -9.29 -4.75
N VAL A 114 -8.63 -8.20 -5.02
CA VAL A 114 -7.24 -8.01 -4.57
C VAL A 114 -7.22 -7.25 -3.26
N VAL A 115 -6.74 -7.88 -2.18
CA VAL A 115 -6.60 -7.23 -0.87
C VAL A 115 -5.57 -6.09 -0.97
N ILE A 116 -5.81 -4.96 -0.32
CA ILE A 116 -4.91 -3.80 -0.31
C ILE A 116 -4.33 -3.64 1.09
N ILE A 117 -2.99 -3.59 1.18
CA ILE A 117 -2.27 -3.13 2.36
C ILE A 117 -1.77 -1.72 2.07
N ALA A 118 -2.37 -0.71 2.70
CA ALA A 118 -1.96 0.68 2.56
C ALA A 118 -0.90 1.02 3.61
N ASP A 119 0.35 1.16 3.19
CA ASP A 119 1.42 1.69 4.03
C ASP A 119 1.37 3.21 4.03
N GLU A 120 0.87 3.78 5.14
CA GLU A 120 0.68 5.21 5.34
C GLU A 120 1.70 5.81 6.33
N ILE A 121 2.86 5.15 6.52
CA ILE A 121 3.87 5.57 7.50
C ILE A 121 4.39 7.00 7.28
N HIS A 122 4.29 7.53 6.06
CA HIS A 122 4.73 8.88 5.69
C HIS A 122 3.60 9.92 5.71
N GLN A 123 2.42 9.60 6.27
CA GLN A 123 1.22 10.43 6.22
C GLN A 123 1.41 11.87 6.73
N ASP A 124 2.34 12.09 7.66
CA ASP A 124 2.60 13.41 8.25
C ASP A 124 3.63 14.24 7.46
N PHE A 125 4.23 13.67 6.39
CA PHE A 125 5.21 14.34 5.52
C PHE A 125 4.57 14.80 4.21
N VAL A 126 3.53 15.61 4.33
CA VAL A 126 2.82 16.18 3.18
C VAL A 126 2.92 17.70 3.22
N TYR A 127 3.41 18.27 2.12
CA TYR A 127 3.62 19.71 2.00
C TYR A 127 2.48 20.38 1.26
N GLN A 128 2.13 21.60 1.71
CA GLN A 128 1.12 22.41 1.04
C GLN A 128 1.43 22.62 -0.44
N PRO A 129 0.45 22.63 -1.35
CA PRO A 129 -1.01 22.57 -1.09
C PRO A 129 -1.62 21.16 -0.99
N HIS A 130 -0.79 20.11 -0.99
CA HIS A 130 -1.26 18.71 -0.94
C HIS A 130 -1.78 18.35 0.45
N GLN A 131 -2.67 17.38 0.49
CA GLN A 131 -3.23 16.81 1.72
C GLN A 131 -3.22 15.29 1.62
N GLN A 132 -2.78 14.63 2.68
CA GLN A 132 -2.89 13.18 2.79
C GLN A 132 -4.35 12.76 2.91
N ILE A 133 -4.71 11.75 2.15
CA ILE A 133 -5.99 11.07 2.24
C ILE A 133 -5.73 9.68 2.78
N ALA A 134 -6.12 9.43 4.02
CA ALA A 134 -6.07 8.09 4.59
C ALA A 134 -7.03 7.18 3.80
N LEU A 135 -6.55 6.05 3.30
CA LEU A 135 -7.34 5.18 2.43
C LEU A 135 -8.64 4.73 3.11
N LEU A 136 -8.57 4.41 4.42
CA LEU A 136 -9.73 4.02 5.22
C LEU A 136 -10.76 5.14 5.46
N SER A 137 -10.44 6.40 5.14
CA SER A 137 -11.38 7.51 5.27
C SER A 137 -12.31 7.67 4.07
N LEU A 138 -12.00 7.00 2.96
CA LEU A 138 -12.81 7.08 1.76
C LEU A 138 -14.14 6.34 1.93
N ASN A 139 -15.22 6.98 1.47
CA ASN A 139 -16.51 6.30 1.36
C ASN A 139 -16.51 5.41 0.10
N HIS A 140 -16.07 4.17 0.28
CA HIS A 140 -16.01 3.16 -0.79
C HIS A 140 -16.36 1.79 -0.22
N PRO A 141 -17.21 0.96 -0.88
CA PRO A 141 -17.67 -0.32 -0.33
C PRO A 141 -16.51 -1.28 0.00
N TYR A 142 -15.46 -1.28 -0.80
CA TYR A 142 -14.33 -2.20 -0.63
C TYR A 142 -13.46 -1.92 0.61
N ILE A 143 -13.62 -0.77 1.24
CA ILE A 143 -12.84 -0.40 2.45
C ILE A 143 -13.02 -1.43 3.57
N GLN A 144 -14.22 -1.92 3.80
CA GLN A 144 -14.50 -2.88 4.88
C GLN A 144 -14.17 -4.32 4.51
N GLU A 145 -14.05 -4.62 3.22
CA GLU A 145 -13.91 -5.99 2.74
C GLU A 145 -12.47 -6.34 2.37
N GLY A 146 -11.70 -5.36 1.88
CA GLY A 146 -10.42 -5.65 1.25
C GLY A 146 -9.29 -4.68 1.56
N VAL A 147 -9.42 -3.78 2.56
CA VAL A 147 -8.38 -2.78 2.86
C VAL A 147 -7.90 -2.89 4.30
N ILE A 148 -6.59 -2.96 4.46
CA ILE A 148 -5.89 -2.84 5.75
C ILE A 148 -4.93 -1.65 5.63
N ALA A 149 -4.91 -0.77 6.63
CA ALA A 149 -3.94 0.30 6.68
C ALA A 149 -2.89 0.06 7.78
N VAL A 150 -1.65 0.44 7.49
CA VAL A 150 -0.55 0.39 8.45
C VAL A 150 0.11 1.75 8.56
N THR A 151 0.45 2.15 9.77
CA THR A 151 1.15 3.40 10.04
C THR A 151 2.03 3.30 11.28
N SER A 152 2.87 4.30 11.49
CA SER A 152 3.73 4.38 12.67
C SER A 152 4.11 5.81 12.98
N ALA A 153 4.19 6.15 14.25
CA ALA A 153 4.77 7.40 14.72
C ALA A 153 6.29 7.50 14.50
N SER A 154 6.93 6.41 14.07
CA SER A 154 8.40 6.30 14.00
C SER A 154 9.06 7.30 13.06
N LYS A 155 8.42 7.61 11.93
CA LYS A 155 8.93 8.59 10.97
C LYS A 155 8.68 10.03 11.46
N THR A 156 7.45 10.32 11.91
CA THR A 156 7.04 11.63 12.38
C THR A 156 7.89 12.12 13.56
N PHE A 157 8.19 11.23 14.51
CA PHE A 157 8.90 11.57 15.75
C PHE A 157 10.34 11.04 15.80
N ASN A 158 10.88 10.52 14.69
CA ASN A 158 12.23 9.96 14.62
C ASN A 158 12.54 8.90 15.70
N ILE A 159 11.58 8.00 15.95
CA ILE A 159 11.65 6.97 16.99
C ILE A 159 11.64 5.53 16.40
N ALA A 160 12.22 5.35 15.22
CA ALA A 160 12.24 4.05 14.54
C ALA A 160 12.82 2.90 15.39
N GLY A 161 13.76 3.23 16.31
CA GLY A 161 14.37 2.25 17.24
C GLY A 161 13.38 1.64 18.23
N LEU A 162 12.22 2.26 18.47
CA LEU A 162 11.16 1.71 19.34
C LEU A 162 10.32 0.62 18.64
N THR A 163 10.53 0.39 17.36
CA THR A 163 9.90 -0.68 16.57
C THR A 163 8.38 -0.80 16.79
N HIS A 164 7.68 0.32 16.81
CA HIS A 164 6.24 0.40 17.05
C HIS A 164 5.49 0.75 15.77
N SER A 165 4.39 0.06 15.51
CA SER A 165 3.45 0.42 14.44
C SER A 165 2.03 -0.01 14.75
N MET A 166 1.08 0.60 14.08
CA MET A 166 -0.35 0.32 14.19
C MET A 166 -0.87 -0.23 12.88
N VAL A 167 -1.74 -1.21 13.00
CA VAL A 167 -2.50 -1.81 11.91
C VAL A 167 -3.98 -1.56 12.19
N MET A 168 -4.71 -1.13 11.17
CA MET A 168 -6.16 -0.95 11.20
C MET A 168 -6.78 -1.96 10.24
N ILE A 169 -7.56 -2.91 10.81
CA ILE A 169 -8.16 -4.06 10.11
C ILE A 169 -9.67 -3.94 10.16
#